data_a2716ae9c84763433016abde3828eef4
#
_entry.id   a2716ae9c84763433016abde3828eef4
#
_cell.length_a   1.000
_cell.length_b   1.000
_cell.length_c   1.000
_cell.angle_alpha   90.00
_cell.angle_beta   90.00
_cell.angle_gamma   90.00
#
_symmetry.space_group_name_H-M   'P 1'
#
loop_
_entity.id
_entity.type
_entity.pdbx_description
1 polymer ?
#
loop_
_entity_poly.entity_id
_entity_poly.type
_entity_poly.pdbx_seq_one_letter_code
_entity_poly.pdbx_strand_id
1 'polypeptide(L)'
;MKKVLLFWAVAAMTIVACQPQQRTGSCRVYGSVSDSTMEGQRIVIEPLDMSKTSVKSDTVLIKDGKFETSLDSVMIYKVMPAEGTLYSVLQPVIIVAEPGNVWVKLGVDSHSGGTAQNDTLEQWKILTEAHSHVYNQLRAKASMASEKGDTVLAGNLQKEADSLHFKYSARTRRMADGVGKGVLYDFLSRFFR
;
A
#
# COMPACT_ATOMS: atom_id res chain seq x y z
N MET A 1 50.07 -48.10 -33.87
CA MET A 1 48.73 -47.95 -33.29
C MET A 1 48.83 -46.78 -32.32
N LYS A 2 48.40 -45.55 -32.77
CA LYS A 2 48.45 -44.31 -31.98
C LYS A 2 47.06 -44.01 -31.50
N LYS A 3 46.83 -44.01 -30.19
CA LYS A 3 45.54 -43.60 -29.56
C LYS A 3 45.55 -42.11 -29.46
N VAL A 4 44.55 -41.43 -30.16
CA VAL A 4 44.29 -40.03 -30.05
C VAL A 4 43.25 -39.85 -28.94
N LEU A 5 43.64 -39.24 -27.85
CA LEU A 5 42.76 -38.81 -26.77
C LEU A 5 42.22 -37.42 -27.12
N LEU A 6 40.91 -37.35 -27.41
CA LEU A 6 40.17 -36.11 -27.63
C LEU A 6 39.79 -35.52 -26.27
N PHE A 7 40.41 -34.41 -25.88
CA PHE A 7 40.00 -33.61 -24.70
C PHE A 7 38.86 -32.71 -25.11
N TRP A 8 37.66 -32.98 -24.59
CA TRP A 8 36.54 -32.06 -24.62
C TRP A 8 36.64 -31.07 -23.47
N ALA A 9 37.02 -29.80 -23.75
CA ALA A 9 36.97 -28.72 -22.82
C ALA A 9 35.54 -28.14 -22.83
N VAL A 10 34.75 -28.44 -21.80
CA VAL A 10 33.44 -27.79 -21.57
C VAL A 10 33.73 -26.44 -20.94
N ALA A 11 33.60 -25.37 -21.73
CA ALA A 11 33.61 -24.00 -21.23
C ALA A 11 32.28 -23.70 -20.56
N ALA A 12 32.22 -23.79 -19.23
CA ALA A 12 31.10 -23.30 -18.43
C ALA A 12 31.13 -21.77 -18.45
N MET A 13 30.29 -21.17 -19.30
CA MET A 13 29.97 -19.72 -19.22
C MET A 13 29.14 -19.47 -17.98
N THR A 14 29.77 -19.05 -16.91
CA THR A 14 29.08 -18.44 -15.76
C THR A 14 28.52 -17.07 -16.17
N ILE A 15 27.25 -17.04 -16.49
CA ILE A 15 26.49 -15.77 -16.62
C ILE A 15 26.38 -15.17 -15.21
N VAL A 16 27.33 -14.31 -14.88
CA VAL A 16 27.18 -13.44 -13.70
C VAL A 16 26.09 -12.43 -14.06
N ALA A 17 24.85 -12.77 -13.73
CA ALA A 17 23.77 -11.81 -13.71
C ALA A 17 24.17 -10.73 -12.67
N CYS A 18 24.55 -9.55 -13.14
CA CYS A 18 24.65 -8.37 -12.29
C CYS A 18 23.25 -8.11 -11.69
N GLN A 19 22.96 -8.71 -10.55
CA GLN A 19 21.87 -8.23 -9.71
C GLN A 19 22.30 -6.86 -9.20
N PRO A 20 21.48 -5.79 -9.41
CA PRO A 20 21.77 -4.51 -8.80
C PRO A 20 21.87 -4.73 -7.29
N GLN A 21 23.03 -4.39 -6.73
CA GLN A 21 23.33 -4.57 -5.31
C GLN A 21 22.31 -3.71 -4.55
N GLN A 22 21.30 -4.36 -3.97
CA GLN A 22 20.35 -3.69 -3.09
C GLN A 22 21.16 -3.09 -1.94
N ARG A 23 21.20 -1.75 -1.88
CA ARG A 23 21.71 -1.06 -0.70
C ARG A 23 20.86 -1.53 0.48
N THR A 24 21.46 -2.28 1.38
CA THR A 24 20.81 -2.75 2.62
C THR A 24 20.32 -1.53 3.39
N GLY A 25 19.01 -1.27 3.35
CA GLY A 25 18.36 -0.26 4.16
C GLY A 25 17.54 0.81 3.45
N SER A 26 17.61 0.98 2.12
CA SER A 26 16.79 2.00 1.42
C SER A 26 15.53 1.38 0.79
N CYS A 27 14.42 2.11 0.90
CA CYS A 27 13.19 1.86 0.15
C CYS A 27 13.27 2.60 -1.18
N ARG A 28 13.14 1.90 -2.30
CA ARG A 28 13.04 2.53 -3.62
C ARG A 28 11.60 2.49 -4.10
N VAL A 29 11.03 3.67 -4.36
CA VAL A 29 9.65 3.83 -4.79
C VAL A 29 9.62 4.09 -6.29
N TYR A 30 8.89 3.25 -7.03
CA TYR A 30 8.61 3.41 -8.46
C TYR A 30 7.14 3.70 -8.65
N GLY A 31 6.84 4.87 -9.18
CA GLY A 31 5.47 5.27 -9.45
C GLY A 31 5.13 5.26 -10.93
N SER A 32 3.87 4.97 -11.23
CA SER A 32 3.27 5.16 -12.54
C SER A 32 1.95 5.90 -12.43
N VAL A 33 1.65 6.72 -13.44
CA VAL A 33 0.42 7.49 -13.55
C VAL A 33 -0.20 7.19 -14.92
N SER A 34 -1.48 6.81 -14.93
CA SER A 34 -2.14 6.40 -16.17
C SER A 34 -2.60 7.56 -17.04
N ASP A 35 -2.73 8.75 -16.45
CA ASP A 35 -3.23 9.94 -17.13
C ASP A 35 -2.08 10.78 -17.69
N SER A 36 -2.01 10.87 -19.02
CA SER A 36 -0.96 11.64 -19.73
C SER A 36 -1.02 13.15 -19.46
N THR A 37 -2.15 13.69 -18.99
CA THR A 37 -2.28 15.11 -18.60
C THR A 37 -1.48 15.44 -17.34
N MET A 38 -1.01 14.41 -16.63
CA MET A 38 -0.19 14.55 -15.43
C MET A 38 1.31 14.71 -15.73
N GLU A 39 1.72 14.70 -16.99
CA GLU A 39 3.12 14.90 -17.37
C GLU A 39 3.65 16.25 -16.87
N GLY A 40 4.82 16.25 -16.24
CA GLY A 40 5.41 17.42 -15.63
C GLY A 40 4.81 17.88 -14.29
N GLN A 41 3.72 17.26 -13.83
CA GLN A 41 3.14 17.53 -12.52
C GLN A 41 4.02 16.94 -11.41
N ARG A 42 3.82 17.44 -10.18
CA ARG A 42 4.58 17.02 -9.00
C ARG A 42 3.79 16.05 -8.13
N ILE A 43 4.49 15.03 -7.67
CA ILE A 43 4.03 14.12 -6.62
C ILE A 43 4.76 14.45 -5.33
N VAL A 44 4.02 14.57 -4.24
CA VAL A 44 4.55 14.75 -2.88
C VAL A 44 4.50 13.40 -2.16
N ILE A 45 5.57 13.07 -1.48
CA ILE A 45 5.69 11.89 -0.65
C ILE A 45 6.01 12.38 0.75
N GLU A 46 5.02 12.34 1.63
CA GLU A 46 5.12 12.89 2.98
C GLU A 46 4.87 11.83 4.06
N PRO A 47 5.54 11.93 5.23
CA PRO A 47 5.23 11.08 6.37
C PRO A 47 3.75 11.18 6.74
N LEU A 48 3.08 10.04 6.96
CA LEU A 48 1.69 10.02 7.40
C LEU A 48 1.53 10.63 8.81
N ASP A 49 2.54 10.46 9.66
CA ASP A 49 2.62 11.06 11.00
C ASP A 49 3.52 12.30 10.98
N MET A 50 2.92 13.46 10.78
CA MET A 50 3.59 14.76 10.75
C MET A 50 4.15 15.21 12.11
N SER A 51 3.85 14.52 13.22
CA SER A 51 4.44 14.83 14.52
C SER A 51 5.95 14.51 14.59
N LYS A 52 6.43 13.67 13.67
CA LYS A 52 7.84 13.36 13.48
C LYS A 52 8.53 14.40 12.60
N THR A 53 8.74 15.59 13.12
CA THR A 53 9.24 16.79 12.41
C THR A 53 10.64 16.66 11.79
N SER A 54 11.38 15.61 12.09
CA SER A 54 12.74 15.37 11.54
C SER A 54 12.77 14.79 10.14
N VAL A 55 11.65 14.25 9.66
CA VAL A 55 11.56 13.63 8.32
C VAL A 55 10.90 14.60 7.36
N LYS A 56 11.63 14.96 6.31
CA LYS A 56 11.14 15.88 5.28
C LYS A 56 10.28 15.14 4.27
N SER A 57 9.28 15.86 3.73
CA SER A 57 8.56 15.44 2.53
C SER A 57 9.50 15.50 1.31
N ASP A 58 9.35 14.53 0.42
CA ASP A 58 10.02 14.55 -0.87
C ASP A 58 9.04 14.99 -1.97
N THR A 59 9.56 15.55 -3.05
CA THR A 59 8.77 16.00 -4.20
C THR A 59 9.45 15.60 -5.49
N VAL A 60 8.75 14.82 -6.30
CA VAL A 60 9.25 14.30 -7.58
C VAL A 60 8.35 14.70 -8.74
N LEU A 61 8.95 14.86 -9.93
CA LEU A 61 8.21 15.14 -11.15
C LEU A 61 7.80 13.86 -11.86
N ILE A 62 6.62 13.89 -12.47
CA ILE A 62 6.18 12.85 -13.41
C ILE A 62 6.88 13.11 -14.75
N LYS A 63 7.57 12.09 -15.26
CA LYS A 63 8.21 12.06 -16.57
C LYS A 63 7.86 10.75 -17.28
N ASP A 64 7.38 10.85 -18.50
CA ASP A 64 6.93 9.68 -19.29
C ASP A 64 5.91 8.83 -18.52
N GLY A 65 5.01 9.49 -17.78
CA GLY A 65 4.00 8.84 -16.95
C GLY A 65 4.56 8.10 -15.73
N LYS A 66 5.81 8.37 -15.31
CA LYS A 66 6.50 7.69 -14.20
C LYS A 66 7.16 8.67 -13.25
N PHE A 67 7.41 8.21 -12.03
CA PHE A 67 8.26 8.91 -11.06
C PHE A 67 9.03 7.89 -10.22
N GLU A 68 10.14 8.33 -9.65
CA GLU A 68 11.01 7.50 -8.82
C GLU A 68 11.63 8.32 -7.69
N THR A 69 11.72 7.72 -6.50
CA THR A 69 12.47 8.27 -5.37
C THR A 69 13.00 7.17 -4.45
N SER A 70 13.84 7.55 -3.49
CA SER A 70 14.36 6.67 -2.45
C SER A 70 14.05 7.26 -1.08
N LEU A 71 13.54 6.42 -0.17
CA LEU A 71 13.20 6.80 1.19
C LEU A 71 14.12 6.06 2.17
N ASP A 72 14.75 6.80 3.06
CA ASP A 72 15.76 6.27 4.00
C ASP A 72 15.17 5.95 5.39
N SER A 73 13.97 6.47 5.69
CA SER A 73 13.33 6.30 6.99
C SER A 73 12.21 5.26 6.93
N VAL A 74 12.28 4.26 7.81
CA VAL A 74 11.25 3.22 7.93
C VAL A 74 10.01 3.80 8.61
N MET A 75 9.00 4.17 7.82
CA MET A 75 7.71 4.70 8.28
C MET A 75 6.64 4.59 7.20
N ILE A 76 5.41 5.01 7.53
CA ILE A 76 4.33 5.10 6.56
C ILE A 76 4.36 6.49 5.92
N TYR A 77 4.31 6.50 4.60
CA TYR A 77 4.22 7.71 3.79
C TYR A 77 2.90 7.74 3.04
N LYS A 78 2.44 8.96 2.79
CA LYS A 78 1.35 9.26 1.87
C LYS A 78 1.96 9.77 0.57
N VAL A 79 1.57 9.17 -0.54
CA VAL A 79 1.96 9.56 -1.90
C VAL A 79 0.76 10.21 -2.56
N MET A 80 0.90 11.44 -3.02
CA MET A 80 -0.22 12.22 -3.53
C MET A 80 0.24 13.28 -4.53
N PRO A 81 -0.65 13.79 -5.40
CA PRO A 81 -0.34 14.97 -6.22
C PRO A 81 -0.06 16.19 -5.33
N ALA A 82 0.89 17.06 -5.76
CA ALA A 82 1.21 18.28 -5.03
C ALA A 82 0.05 19.28 -5.00
N GLU A 83 -0.79 19.27 -6.03
CA GLU A 83 -1.94 20.15 -6.15
C GLU A 83 -3.23 19.41 -5.80
N GLY A 84 -3.97 19.91 -4.81
CA GLY A 84 -5.20 19.29 -4.31
C GLY A 84 -6.32 19.18 -5.36
N THR A 85 -6.30 20.03 -6.38
CA THR A 85 -7.25 19.97 -7.52
C THR A 85 -7.11 18.68 -8.33
N LEU A 86 -5.95 18.01 -8.26
CA LEU A 86 -5.70 16.74 -8.96
C LEU A 86 -6.22 15.50 -8.22
N TYR A 87 -6.73 15.64 -6.99
CA TYR A 87 -7.24 14.50 -6.20
C TYR A 87 -8.47 13.82 -6.81
N SER A 88 -9.19 14.49 -7.71
CA SER A 88 -10.29 13.87 -8.45
C SER A 88 -9.80 12.87 -9.52
N VAL A 89 -8.54 12.97 -9.93
CA VAL A 89 -7.92 12.16 -10.97
C VAL A 89 -6.91 11.19 -10.37
N LEU A 90 -6.12 11.66 -9.39
CA LEU A 90 -5.08 10.89 -8.72
C LEU A 90 -5.41 10.77 -7.22
N GLN A 91 -6.01 9.67 -6.82
CA GLN A 91 -6.28 9.40 -5.40
C GLN A 91 -4.96 9.18 -4.65
N PRO A 92 -4.80 9.78 -3.45
CA PRO A 92 -3.65 9.49 -2.61
C PRO A 92 -3.56 8.02 -2.22
N VAL A 93 -2.34 7.51 -2.07
CA VAL A 93 -2.07 6.16 -1.57
C VAL A 93 -1.07 6.20 -0.43
N ILE A 94 -1.21 5.29 0.53
CA ILE A 94 -0.24 5.10 1.61
C ILE A 94 0.66 3.92 1.30
N ILE A 95 1.95 4.06 1.66
CA ILE A 95 2.97 3.03 1.51
C ILE A 95 3.77 2.89 2.80
N VAL A 96 4.37 1.72 3.01
CA VAL A 96 5.39 1.48 4.05
C VAL A 96 6.76 1.59 3.39
N ALA A 97 7.58 2.53 3.84
CA ALA A 97 8.97 2.57 3.44
C ALA A 97 9.75 1.50 4.23
N GLU A 98 9.96 0.37 3.60
CA GLU A 98 10.80 -0.73 4.07
C GLU A 98 11.86 -1.07 3.03
N PRO A 99 12.99 -1.70 3.41
CA PRO A 99 14.03 -2.07 2.45
C PRO A 99 13.48 -2.88 1.28
N GLY A 100 13.71 -2.42 0.06
CA GLY A 100 13.24 -3.09 -1.15
C GLY A 100 12.64 -2.13 -2.17
N ASN A 101 11.91 -2.70 -3.12
CA ASN A 101 11.29 -1.98 -4.23
C ASN A 101 9.78 -1.93 -4.01
N VAL A 102 9.25 -0.73 -3.78
CA VAL A 102 7.83 -0.46 -3.67
C VAL A 102 7.34 0.13 -4.99
N TRP A 103 6.32 -0.49 -5.57
CA TRP A 103 5.64 0.09 -6.73
C TRP A 103 4.38 0.84 -6.28
N VAL A 104 4.09 1.93 -6.98
CA VAL A 104 2.90 2.77 -6.78
C VAL A 104 2.25 3.00 -8.15
N LYS A 105 0.94 2.80 -8.24
CA LYS A 105 0.13 3.19 -9.38
C LYS A 105 -0.87 4.22 -8.92
N LEU A 106 -0.73 5.46 -9.39
CA LEU A 106 -1.67 6.54 -9.10
C LEU A 106 -2.72 6.64 -10.20
N GLY A 107 -3.97 6.79 -9.78
CA GLY A 107 -5.13 6.94 -10.64
C GLY A 107 -6.37 7.27 -9.82
N VAL A 108 -7.54 7.12 -10.43
CA VAL A 108 -8.84 7.21 -9.74
C VAL A 108 -8.95 6.14 -8.65
N ASP A 109 -8.27 5.01 -8.89
CA ASP A 109 -8.12 3.92 -7.95
C ASP A 109 -6.61 3.62 -7.83
N SER A 110 -6.00 4.08 -6.73
CA SER A 110 -4.57 4.04 -6.52
C SER A 110 -4.15 2.82 -5.70
N HIS A 111 -3.11 2.13 -6.17
CA HIS A 111 -2.60 0.88 -5.60
C HIS A 111 -1.10 0.96 -5.29
N SER A 112 -0.65 0.09 -4.40
CA SER A 112 0.77 -0.07 -4.06
C SER A 112 1.10 -1.50 -3.69
N GLY A 113 2.40 -1.88 -3.75
CA GLY A 113 2.85 -3.21 -3.39
C GLY A 113 4.35 -3.39 -3.66
N GLY A 114 4.79 -4.66 -3.75
CA GLY A 114 6.17 -5.02 -4.11
C GLY A 114 7.06 -5.39 -2.94
N THR A 115 6.57 -5.21 -1.71
CA THR A 115 7.22 -5.71 -0.49
C THR A 115 6.17 -6.31 0.44
N ALA A 116 6.56 -7.17 1.36
CA ALA A 116 5.64 -7.92 2.19
C ALA A 116 4.67 -7.03 3.00
N GLN A 117 5.17 -5.92 3.56
CA GLN A 117 4.30 -4.99 4.29
C GLN A 117 3.39 -4.21 3.34
N ASN A 118 3.87 -3.77 2.18
CA ASN A 118 3.05 -3.06 1.20
C ASN A 118 1.97 -3.95 0.58
N ASP A 119 2.28 -5.22 0.30
CA ASP A 119 1.28 -6.18 -0.20
C ASP A 119 0.21 -6.46 0.86
N THR A 120 0.60 -6.54 2.15
CA THR A 120 -0.36 -6.68 3.26
C THR A 120 -1.20 -5.40 3.43
N LEU A 121 -0.58 -4.23 3.33
CA LEU A 121 -1.27 -2.94 3.41
C LEU A 121 -2.31 -2.79 2.30
N GLU A 122 -1.98 -3.21 1.07
CA GLU A 122 -2.92 -3.21 -0.06
C GLU A 122 -4.12 -4.11 0.19
N GLN A 123 -3.88 -5.33 0.67
CA GLN A 123 -4.96 -6.25 1.04
C GLN A 123 -5.85 -5.69 2.17
N TRP A 124 -5.25 -5.00 3.15
CA TRP A 124 -5.99 -4.34 4.22
C TRP A 124 -6.84 -3.17 3.70
N LYS A 125 -6.35 -2.38 2.75
CA LYS A 125 -7.12 -1.29 2.10
C LYS A 125 -8.38 -1.85 1.44
N ILE A 126 -8.22 -2.90 0.60
CA ILE A 126 -9.35 -3.58 -0.06
C ILE A 126 -10.36 -4.11 0.97
N LEU A 127 -9.87 -4.73 2.04
CA LEU A 127 -10.72 -5.23 3.14
C LEU A 127 -11.48 -4.08 3.82
N THR A 128 -10.81 -2.95 4.05
CA THR A 128 -11.37 -1.78 4.74
C THR A 128 -12.45 -1.12 3.89
N GLU A 129 -12.22 -0.99 2.59
CA GLU A 129 -13.19 -0.43 1.66
C GLU A 129 -14.46 -1.29 1.59
N ALA A 130 -14.30 -2.60 1.39
CA ALA A 130 -15.42 -3.53 1.37
C ALA A 130 -16.22 -3.53 2.69
N HIS A 131 -15.51 -3.51 3.84
CA HIS A 131 -16.13 -3.39 5.15
C HIS A 131 -16.91 -2.08 5.29
N SER A 132 -16.28 -0.95 4.98
CA SER A 132 -16.87 0.39 5.15
C SER A 132 -18.13 0.55 4.32
N HIS A 133 -18.14 0.04 3.09
CA HIS A 133 -19.31 0.08 2.23
C HIS A 133 -20.51 -0.62 2.86
N VAL A 134 -20.37 -1.87 3.28
CA VAL A 134 -21.47 -2.67 3.86
C VAL A 134 -21.87 -2.13 5.24
N TYR A 135 -20.88 -1.80 6.08
CA TYR A 135 -21.10 -1.27 7.42
C TYR A 135 -21.92 0.02 7.40
N ASN A 136 -21.56 0.96 6.53
CA ASN A 136 -22.29 2.24 6.40
C ASN A 136 -23.72 2.02 5.88
N GLN A 137 -23.94 1.07 4.96
CA GLN A 137 -25.29 0.73 4.50
C GLN A 137 -26.16 0.16 5.63
N LEU A 138 -25.60 -0.75 6.45
CA LEU A 138 -26.34 -1.32 7.60
C LEU A 138 -26.68 -0.24 8.61
N ARG A 139 -25.74 0.65 8.93
CA ARG A 139 -25.94 1.76 9.85
C ARG A 139 -27.02 2.73 9.35
N ALA A 140 -26.97 3.09 8.07
CA ALA A 140 -27.99 3.95 7.46
C ALA A 140 -29.40 3.31 7.52
N LYS A 141 -29.51 2.02 7.17
CA LYS A 141 -30.78 1.29 7.25
C LYS A 141 -31.29 1.20 8.70
N ALA A 142 -30.41 0.98 9.68
CA ALA A 142 -30.77 0.94 11.10
C ALA A 142 -31.32 2.29 11.58
N SER A 143 -30.69 3.42 11.17
CA SER A 143 -31.16 4.77 11.46
C SER A 143 -32.57 5.00 10.89
N MET A 144 -32.78 4.67 9.60
CA MET A 144 -34.09 4.82 8.93
C MET A 144 -35.20 3.97 9.59
N ALA A 145 -34.88 2.75 10.04
CA ALA A 145 -35.82 1.91 10.75
C ALA A 145 -36.20 2.50 12.11
N SER A 146 -35.22 3.02 12.84
CA SER A 146 -35.43 3.72 14.12
C SER A 146 -36.31 4.95 13.97
N GLU A 147 -36.07 5.77 12.95
CA GLU A 147 -36.87 6.96 12.65
C GLU A 147 -38.36 6.64 12.34
N LYS A 148 -38.59 5.44 11.76
CA LYS A 148 -39.96 4.94 11.49
C LYS A 148 -40.59 4.22 12.69
N GLY A 149 -39.89 4.15 13.83
CA GLY A 149 -40.36 3.47 15.04
C GLY A 149 -40.22 1.96 15.02
N ASP A 150 -39.57 1.37 13.99
CA ASP A 150 -39.30 -0.06 13.91
C ASP A 150 -38.01 -0.40 14.67
N THR A 151 -38.16 -0.45 16.00
CA THR A 151 -37.04 -0.73 16.93
C THR A 151 -36.49 -2.14 16.80
N VAL A 152 -37.31 -3.10 16.37
CA VAL A 152 -36.88 -4.50 16.19
C VAL A 152 -35.95 -4.61 14.98
N LEU A 153 -36.36 -4.05 13.85
CA LEU A 153 -35.53 -4.02 12.64
C LEU A 153 -34.22 -3.23 12.88
N ALA A 154 -34.34 -2.04 13.51
CA ALA A 154 -33.18 -1.24 13.86
C ALA A 154 -32.16 -2.02 14.71
N GLY A 155 -32.64 -2.73 15.75
CA GLY A 155 -31.79 -3.55 16.61
C GLY A 155 -31.12 -4.73 15.89
N ASN A 156 -31.83 -5.38 14.95
CA ASN A 156 -31.27 -6.47 14.16
C ASN A 156 -30.18 -5.97 13.22
N LEU A 157 -30.41 -4.87 12.51
CA LEU A 157 -29.42 -4.25 11.61
C LEU A 157 -28.18 -3.77 12.37
N GLN A 158 -28.36 -3.23 13.58
CA GLN A 158 -27.23 -2.85 14.43
C GLN A 158 -26.38 -4.07 14.83
N LYS A 159 -27.02 -5.17 15.26
CA LYS A 159 -26.29 -6.41 15.59
C LYS A 159 -25.53 -6.99 14.40
N GLU A 160 -26.10 -6.88 13.18
CA GLU A 160 -25.43 -7.31 11.96
C GLU A 160 -24.19 -6.43 11.68
N ALA A 161 -24.32 -5.10 11.81
CA ALA A 161 -23.21 -4.17 11.67
C ALA A 161 -22.08 -4.46 12.69
N ASP A 162 -22.43 -4.69 13.96
CA ASP A 162 -21.49 -5.01 15.02
C ASP A 162 -20.76 -6.35 14.75
N SER A 163 -21.48 -7.37 14.27
CA SER A 163 -20.90 -8.66 13.87
C SER A 163 -19.93 -8.50 12.69
N LEU A 164 -20.29 -7.67 11.70
CA LEU A 164 -19.42 -7.36 10.57
C LEU A 164 -18.13 -6.64 11.03
N HIS A 165 -18.28 -5.66 11.92
CA HIS A 165 -17.13 -4.93 12.46
C HIS A 165 -16.22 -5.84 13.31
N PHE A 166 -16.76 -6.73 14.10
CA PHE A 166 -15.98 -7.71 14.85
C PHE A 166 -15.15 -8.61 13.91
N LYS A 167 -15.74 -9.12 12.81
CA LYS A 167 -15.03 -9.92 11.81
C LYS A 167 -13.91 -9.13 11.12
N TYR A 168 -14.17 -7.86 10.79
CA TYR A 168 -13.19 -6.96 10.22
C TYR A 168 -12.00 -6.77 11.18
N SER A 169 -12.27 -6.41 12.45
CA SER A 169 -11.24 -6.23 13.48
C SER A 169 -10.39 -7.49 13.69
N ALA A 170 -11.02 -8.65 13.76
CA ALA A 170 -10.33 -9.94 13.90
C ALA A 170 -9.43 -10.25 12.68
N ARG A 171 -9.88 -9.90 11.45
CA ARG A 171 -9.09 -10.11 10.24
C ARG A 171 -7.93 -9.12 10.18
N THR A 172 -8.14 -7.84 10.50
CA THR A 172 -7.10 -6.82 10.57
C THR A 172 -6.02 -7.21 11.59
N ARG A 173 -6.42 -7.74 12.76
CA ARG A 173 -5.46 -8.25 13.76
C ARG A 173 -4.59 -9.37 13.18
N ARG A 174 -5.17 -10.36 12.51
CA ARG A 174 -4.40 -11.44 11.87
C ARG A 174 -3.41 -10.94 10.84
N MET A 175 -3.79 -9.91 10.06
CA MET A 175 -2.89 -9.29 9.09
C MET A 175 -1.74 -8.58 9.80
N ALA A 176 -2.00 -7.83 10.86
CA ALA A 176 -0.98 -7.18 11.68
C ALA A 176 -0.03 -8.20 12.32
N ASP A 177 -0.57 -9.27 12.90
CA ASP A 177 0.24 -10.34 13.52
C ASP A 177 1.13 -11.04 12.48
N GLY A 178 0.63 -11.19 11.25
CA GLY A 178 1.37 -11.82 10.13
C GLY A 178 2.58 -11.02 9.66
N VAL A 179 2.56 -9.69 9.72
CA VAL A 179 3.72 -8.85 9.36
C VAL A 179 4.70 -8.68 10.52
N GLY A 180 4.32 -9.08 11.73
CA GLY A 180 5.14 -8.91 12.92
C GLY A 180 5.19 -7.46 13.43
N LYS A 181 5.83 -7.28 14.59
CA LYS A 181 5.96 -5.95 15.21
C LYS A 181 6.75 -5.00 14.32
N GLY A 182 6.26 -3.77 14.17
CA GLY A 182 6.88 -2.72 13.36
C GLY A 182 5.86 -1.67 12.93
N VAL A 183 6.26 -0.85 11.98
CA VAL A 183 5.49 0.34 11.55
C VAL A 183 4.07 -0.01 11.07
N LEU A 184 3.94 -1.05 10.25
CA LEU A 184 2.63 -1.48 9.76
C LEU A 184 1.78 -2.11 10.86
N TYR A 185 2.39 -2.91 11.76
CA TYR A 185 1.68 -3.46 12.92
C TYR A 185 1.08 -2.34 13.78
N ASP A 186 1.90 -1.33 14.12
CA ASP A 186 1.47 -0.20 14.94
C ASP A 186 0.33 0.59 14.27
N PHE A 187 0.41 0.77 12.96
CA PHE A 187 -0.64 1.40 12.18
C PHE A 187 -1.94 0.59 12.20
N LEU A 188 -1.89 -0.70 11.85
CA LEU A 188 -3.06 -1.57 11.80
C LEU A 188 -3.69 -1.78 13.18
N SER A 189 -2.88 -1.74 14.25
CA SER A 189 -3.36 -1.92 15.63
C SER A 189 -4.41 -0.90 16.06
N ARG A 190 -4.48 0.23 15.40
CA ARG A 190 -5.49 1.29 15.64
C ARG A 190 -6.90 0.88 15.22
N PHE A 191 -7.03 -0.15 14.37
CA PHE A 191 -8.29 -0.60 13.76
C PHE A 191 -8.87 -1.89 14.36
N PHE A 192 -8.22 -2.45 15.39
CA PHE A 192 -8.71 -3.65 16.07
C PHE A 192 -8.63 -3.56 17.62
N ARG A 193 -8.57 -2.35 18.14
CA ARG A 193 -8.65 -2.05 19.58
C ARG A 193 -10.12 -1.91 20.02
#